data_bb76ec0904928d8d5453d9b057efe675
#
_entry.id   bb76ec0904928d8d5453d9b057efe675
#
_cell.length_a   1.000
_cell.length_b   1.000
_cell.length_c   1.000
_cell.angle_alpha   90.00
_cell.angle_beta   90.00
_cell.angle_gamma   90.00
#
_symmetry.space_group_name_H-M   'P 1'
#
loop_
_entity.id
_entity.type
_entity.pdbx_description
1 polymer ?
#
loop_
_entity_poly.entity_id
_entity_poly.type
_entity_poly.pdbx_seq_one_letter_code
_entity_poly.pdbx_strand_id
1 'polypeptide(L)'
;LFTTFYFAKWKLFFIIISNSKKLIILFITGILIFTNWSVWLYAIASNQIINASFGYFIMPILSVLFGFIFFKEKLNKKRIISISLVIISLCYLLYFFDTIPWVGLIVAIAWSIYNLLRKTINVDTDIGLLIESLFIFPFAMIAFYFLVKNNVNDFELTNPSLMFLLLLAGPMTVIPLFLYVRGVE
;
A
#
# COMPACT_ATOMS: atom_id res chain seq x y z
N LEU A 1 1.10 -0.71 -16.87
CA LEU A 1 1.42 -0.39 -18.27
C LEU A 1 1.41 -1.64 -19.14
N PHE A 2 2.20 -2.67 -18.83
CA PHE A 2 2.27 -3.89 -19.65
C PHE A 2 0.91 -4.61 -19.73
N THR A 3 0.23 -4.82 -18.61
CA THR A 3 -1.09 -5.46 -18.56
C THR A 3 -2.15 -4.63 -19.26
N THR A 4 -2.16 -3.31 -19.07
CA THR A 4 -3.09 -2.40 -19.74
C THR A 4 -2.89 -2.40 -21.24
N PHE A 5 -1.64 -2.46 -21.70
CA PHE A 5 -1.29 -2.58 -23.11
C PHE A 5 -1.71 -3.93 -23.68
N TYR A 6 -1.39 -5.03 -23.00
CA TYR A 6 -1.70 -6.40 -23.42
C TYR A 6 -3.19 -6.67 -23.55
N PHE A 7 -3.99 -6.15 -22.59
CA PHE A 7 -5.45 -6.31 -22.59
C PHE A 7 -6.20 -5.21 -23.36
N ALA A 8 -5.49 -4.32 -24.06
CA ALA A 8 -6.07 -3.21 -24.85
C ALA A 8 -7.11 -2.35 -24.08
N LYS A 9 -6.92 -2.15 -22.77
CA LYS A 9 -7.88 -1.45 -21.88
C LYS A 9 -7.78 0.08 -21.93
N TRP A 10 -7.22 0.65 -22.98
CA TRP A 10 -7.03 2.10 -23.12
C TRP A 10 -8.35 2.89 -23.08
N LYS A 11 -9.42 2.32 -23.63
CA LYS A 11 -10.74 2.97 -23.55
C LYS A 11 -11.20 3.15 -22.11
N LEU A 12 -11.05 2.14 -21.27
CA LEU A 12 -11.38 2.21 -19.83
C LEU A 12 -10.51 3.21 -19.09
N PHE A 13 -9.21 3.27 -19.42
CA PHE A 13 -8.29 4.25 -18.86
C PHE A 13 -8.77 5.69 -19.09
N PHE A 14 -9.13 6.04 -20.33
CA PHE A 14 -9.64 7.39 -20.65
C PHE A 14 -11.00 7.67 -19.98
N ILE A 15 -11.89 6.69 -19.88
CA ILE A 15 -13.16 6.82 -19.16
C ILE A 15 -12.94 7.12 -17.68
N ILE A 16 -11.97 6.45 -17.05
CA ILE A 16 -11.68 6.64 -15.62
C ILE A 16 -11.04 8.00 -15.38
N ILE A 17 -10.09 8.44 -16.22
CA ILE A 17 -9.48 9.76 -16.12
C ILE A 17 -10.52 10.88 -16.28
N SER A 18 -11.52 10.69 -17.12
CA SER A 18 -12.59 11.67 -17.31
C SER A 18 -13.56 11.74 -16.11
N ASN A 19 -13.51 10.80 -15.19
CA ASN A 19 -14.36 10.78 -14.00
C ASN A 19 -13.62 11.36 -12.79
N SER A 20 -13.87 12.64 -12.49
CA SER A 20 -13.19 13.36 -11.42
C SER A 20 -13.30 12.68 -10.04
N LYS A 21 -14.44 12.06 -9.71
CA LYS A 21 -14.59 11.37 -8.42
C LYS A 21 -13.67 10.16 -8.31
N LYS A 22 -13.62 9.32 -9.35
CA LYS A 22 -12.72 8.16 -9.39
C LYS A 22 -11.26 8.60 -9.37
N LEU A 23 -10.94 9.66 -10.10
CA LEU A 23 -9.58 10.21 -10.18
C LEU A 23 -9.09 10.72 -8.82
N ILE A 24 -9.94 11.46 -8.08
CA ILE A 24 -9.60 11.94 -6.72
C ILE A 24 -9.36 10.75 -5.77
N ILE A 25 -10.21 9.72 -5.82
CA ILE A 25 -10.03 8.55 -4.97
C ILE A 25 -8.72 7.84 -5.32
N LEU A 26 -8.42 7.64 -6.62
CA LEU A 26 -7.16 7.02 -7.05
C LEU A 26 -5.93 7.88 -6.71
N PHE A 27 -6.05 9.19 -6.68
CA PHE A 27 -5.00 10.06 -6.17
C PHE A 27 -4.74 9.85 -4.68
N ILE A 28 -5.82 9.78 -3.87
CA ILE A 28 -5.73 9.53 -2.43
C ILE A 28 -5.15 8.13 -2.18
N THR A 29 -5.62 7.10 -2.90
CA THR A 29 -5.08 5.73 -2.76
C THR A 29 -3.61 5.67 -3.18
N GLY A 30 -3.20 6.40 -4.20
CA GLY A 30 -1.80 6.56 -4.58
C GLY A 30 -0.96 7.15 -3.44
N ILE A 31 -1.41 8.23 -2.80
CA ILE A 31 -0.72 8.81 -1.64
C ILE A 31 -0.64 7.82 -0.48
N LEU A 32 -1.71 7.10 -0.19
CA LEU A 32 -1.74 6.11 0.90
C LEU A 32 -0.74 4.98 0.68
N ILE A 33 -0.65 4.45 -0.54
CA ILE A 33 0.31 3.39 -0.86
C ILE A 33 1.75 3.91 -0.85
N PHE A 34 1.99 5.12 -1.33
CA PHE A 34 3.28 5.79 -1.25
C PHE A 34 3.71 6.00 0.21
N THR A 35 2.81 6.48 1.06
CA THR A 35 3.05 6.64 2.50
C THR A 35 3.38 5.30 3.15
N ASN A 36 2.61 4.27 2.86
CA ASN A 36 2.84 2.93 3.40
C ASN A 36 4.24 2.41 3.05
N TRP A 37 4.64 2.50 1.78
CA TRP A 37 5.97 2.08 1.33
C TRP A 37 7.09 2.94 1.91
N SER A 38 6.90 4.25 1.99
CA SER A 38 7.90 5.16 2.57
C SER A 38 8.15 4.86 4.05
N VAL A 39 7.07 4.59 4.81
CA VAL A 39 7.17 4.21 6.23
C VAL A 39 7.83 2.84 6.39
N TRP A 40 7.59 1.89 5.49
CA TRP A 40 8.28 0.61 5.47
C TRP A 40 9.79 0.77 5.22
N LEU A 41 10.18 1.55 4.21
CA LEU A 41 11.59 1.82 3.93
C LEU A 41 12.26 2.52 5.12
N TYR A 42 11.57 3.48 5.74
CA TYR A 42 12.05 4.11 6.97
C TYR A 42 12.24 3.09 8.10
N ALA A 43 11.28 2.17 8.29
CA ALA A 43 11.39 1.13 9.31
C ALA A 43 12.59 0.20 9.10
N ILE A 44 12.88 -0.16 7.85
CA ILE A 44 14.06 -0.96 7.50
C ILE A 44 15.35 -0.16 7.81
N ALA A 45 15.42 1.08 7.35
CA ALA A 45 16.60 1.94 7.53
C ALA A 45 16.88 2.29 9.01
N SER A 46 15.82 2.38 9.84
CA SER A 46 15.92 2.70 11.28
C SER A 46 15.92 1.47 12.19
N ASN A 47 16.03 0.25 11.65
CA ASN A 47 15.96 -1.01 12.40
C ASN A 47 14.64 -1.20 13.20
N GLN A 48 13.53 -0.64 12.72
CA GLN A 48 12.21 -0.71 13.35
C GLN A 48 11.26 -1.68 12.65
N ILE A 49 11.80 -2.71 12.00
CA ILE A 49 11.01 -3.69 11.23
C ILE A 49 9.95 -4.38 12.10
N ILE A 50 10.28 -4.69 13.36
CA ILE A 50 9.34 -5.32 14.31
C ILE A 50 8.15 -4.39 14.56
N ASN A 51 8.42 -3.08 14.79
CA ASN A 51 7.38 -2.07 14.99
C ASN A 51 6.48 -1.93 13.75
N ALA A 52 7.05 -1.93 12.55
CA ALA A 52 6.28 -1.88 11.30
C ALA A 52 5.44 -3.14 11.09
N SER A 53 6.01 -4.32 11.40
CA SER A 53 5.32 -5.61 11.28
C SER A 53 4.09 -5.69 12.18
N PHE A 54 4.09 -5.00 13.32
CA PHE A 54 2.93 -4.88 14.20
C PHE A 54 1.68 -4.35 13.48
N GLY A 55 1.88 -3.48 12.49
CA GLY A 55 0.80 -2.95 11.66
C GLY A 55 0.01 -4.03 10.93
N TYR A 56 0.65 -5.11 10.50
CA TYR A 56 -0.03 -6.21 9.81
C TYR A 56 -0.99 -6.99 10.71
N PHE A 57 -0.75 -7.01 12.01
CA PHE A 57 -1.71 -7.61 12.96
C PHE A 57 -2.91 -6.70 13.22
N ILE A 58 -2.74 -5.38 13.14
CA ILE A 58 -3.82 -4.40 13.30
C ILE A 58 -4.71 -4.32 12.06
N MET A 59 -4.14 -4.47 10.85
CA MET A 59 -4.85 -4.35 9.59
C MET A 59 -6.15 -5.16 9.49
N PRO A 60 -6.19 -6.46 9.84
CA PRO A 60 -7.42 -7.24 9.76
C PRO A 60 -8.53 -6.66 10.65
N ILE A 61 -8.19 -6.13 11.84
CA ILE A 61 -9.17 -5.51 12.74
C ILE A 61 -9.75 -4.26 12.11
N LEU A 62 -8.89 -3.38 11.59
CA LEU A 62 -9.33 -2.15 10.92
C LEU A 62 -10.15 -2.47 9.66
N SER A 63 -9.76 -3.47 8.89
CA SER A 63 -10.50 -3.89 7.70
C SER A 63 -11.91 -4.39 8.03
N VAL A 64 -12.06 -5.17 9.11
CA VAL A 64 -13.39 -5.63 9.55
C VAL A 64 -14.19 -4.47 10.14
N LEU A 65 -13.57 -3.58 10.91
CA LEU A 65 -14.21 -2.39 11.45
C LEU A 65 -14.75 -1.50 10.34
N PHE A 66 -13.94 -1.25 9.31
CA PHE A 66 -14.36 -0.47 8.14
C PHE A 66 -15.45 -1.18 7.32
N GLY A 67 -15.35 -2.50 7.16
CA GLY A 67 -16.40 -3.31 6.54
C GLY A 67 -17.73 -3.18 7.27
N PHE A 68 -17.71 -3.24 8.60
CA PHE A 68 -18.90 -3.05 9.44
C PHE A 68 -19.47 -1.63 9.35
N ILE A 69 -18.63 -0.60 9.47
CA ILE A 69 -19.07 0.81 9.51
C ILE A 69 -19.55 1.29 8.12
N PHE A 70 -18.73 1.08 7.08
CA PHE A 70 -18.98 1.68 5.76
C PHE A 70 -19.82 0.81 4.85
N PHE A 71 -19.67 -0.52 4.91
CA PHE A 71 -20.42 -1.45 4.08
C PHE A 71 -21.58 -2.11 4.81
N LYS A 72 -21.78 -1.78 6.12
CA LYS A 72 -22.84 -2.37 6.96
C LYS A 72 -22.83 -3.92 6.94
N GLU A 73 -21.61 -4.50 6.82
CA GLU A 73 -21.44 -5.94 6.84
C GLU A 73 -21.86 -6.51 8.20
N LYS A 74 -22.68 -7.56 8.18
CA LYS A 74 -23.08 -8.23 9.42
C LYS A 74 -21.94 -9.06 9.98
N LEU A 75 -21.57 -8.80 11.22
CA LEU A 75 -20.59 -9.60 11.95
C LEU A 75 -21.30 -10.88 12.46
N ASN A 76 -20.86 -12.04 11.99
CA ASN A 76 -21.32 -13.31 12.54
C ASN A 76 -20.50 -13.66 13.80
N LYS A 77 -21.03 -14.61 14.63
CA LYS A 77 -20.39 -15.01 15.88
C LYS A 77 -18.93 -15.47 15.70
N LYS A 78 -18.64 -16.16 14.61
CA LYS A 78 -17.26 -16.64 14.31
C LYS A 78 -16.32 -15.46 14.05
N ARG A 79 -16.75 -14.44 13.29
CA ARG A 79 -15.95 -13.21 13.05
C ARG A 79 -15.69 -12.44 14.35
N ILE A 80 -16.72 -12.31 15.22
CA ILE A 80 -16.58 -11.63 16.51
C ILE A 80 -15.52 -12.35 17.37
N ILE A 81 -15.59 -13.69 17.47
CA ILE A 81 -14.61 -14.49 18.22
C ILE A 81 -13.21 -14.29 17.65
N SER A 82 -13.03 -14.35 16.33
CA SER A 82 -11.73 -14.16 15.68
C SER A 82 -11.15 -12.77 15.98
N ILE A 83 -11.97 -11.71 15.89
CA ILE A 83 -11.54 -10.34 16.19
C ILE A 83 -11.15 -10.22 17.67
N SER A 84 -11.94 -10.79 18.58
CA SER A 84 -11.64 -10.75 20.01
C SER A 84 -10.31 -11.44 20.32
N LEU A 85 -10.01 -12.59 19.70
CA LEU A 85 -8.74 -13.28 19.86
C LEU A 85 -7.56 -12.43 19.35
N VAL A 86 -7.72 -11.78 18.21
CA VAL A 86 -6.67 -10.88 17.67
C VAL A 86 -6.47 -9.67 18.58
N ILE A 87 -7.53 -9.07 19.09
CA ILE A 87 -7.44 -7.94 20.05
C ILE A 87 -6.71 -8.37 21.32
N ILE A 88 -7.04 -9.52 21.88
CA ILE A 88 -6.37 -10.05 23.07
C ILE A 88 -4.87 -10.26 22.78
N SER A 89 -4.55 -10.87 21.64
CA SER A 89 -3.16 -11.08 21.22
C SER A 89 -2.40 -9.77 21.05
N LEU A 90 -3.05 -8.73 20.50
CA LEU A 90 -2.46 -7.40 20.36
C LEU A 90 -2.23 -6.73 21.70
N CYS A 91 -3.21 -6.79 22.61
CA CYS A 91 -3.05 -6.25 23.96
C CYS A 91 -1.89 -6.95 24.69
N TYR A 92 -1.78 -8.27 24.57
CA TYR A 92 -0.68 -9.02 25.12
C TYR A 92 0.65 -8.59 24.52
N LEU A 93 0.72 -8.44 23.22
CA LEU A 93 1.94 -8.02 22.51
C LEU A 93 2.34 -6.60 22.92
N LEU A 94 1.39 -5.65 23.00
CA LEU A 94 1.63 -4.27 23.42
C LEU A 94 2.14 -4.16 24.86
N TYR A 95 1.80 -5.11 25.71
CA TYR A 95 2.29 -5.14 27.09
C TYR A 95 3.83 -5.34 27.15
N PHE A 96 4.43 -5.98 26.14
CA PHE A 96 5.88 -6.18 26.03
C PHE A 96 6.59 -5.11 25.22
N PHE A 97 5.87 -4.15 24.65
CA PHE A 97 6.46 -3.02 23.98
C PHE A 97 6.67 -1.87 24.96
N ASP A 98 7.90 -1.39 25.09
CA ASP A 98 8.23 -0.23 25.93
C ASP A 98 7.63 1.07 25.40
N THR A 99 7.31 1.12 24.12
CA THR A 99 6.78 2.30 23.41
C THR A 99 5.67 1.91 22.44
N ILE A 100 4.76 2.85 22.18
CA ILE A 100 3.70 2.66 21.18
C ILE A 100 4.35 2.49 19.78
N PRO A 101 4.03 1.43 19.03
CA PRO A 101 4.60 1.18 17.70
C PRO A 101 3.96 2.09 16.62
N TRP A 102 4.26 3.39 16.66
CA TRP A 102 3.68 4.39 15.75
C TRP A 102 3.88 4.05 14.28
N VAL A 103 5.04 3.49 13.93
CA VAL A 103 5.36 3.06 12.56
C VAL A 103 4.34 2.01 12.09
N GLY A 104 4.07 1.01 12.93
CA GLY A 104 3.07 -0.02 12.63
C GLY A 104 1.64 0.54 12.53
N LEU A 105 1.28 1.51 13.38
CA LEU A 105 -0.03 2.15 13.32
C LEU A 105 -0.23 2.91 12.00
N ILE A 106 0.77 3.67 11.55
CA ILE A 106 0.70 4.38 10.26
C ILE A 106 0.54 3.40 9.11
N VAL A 107 1.34 2.32 9.08
CA VAL A 107 1.23 1.25 8.07
C VAL A 107 -0.18 0.64 8.07
N ALA A 108 -0.71 0.28 9.25
CA ALA A 108 -2.03 -0.33 9.39
C ALA A 108 -3.15 0.59 8.89
N ILE A 109 -3.13 1.86 9.30
CA ILE A 109 -4.16 2.85 8.94
C ILE A 109 -4.10 3.13 7.43
N ALA A 110 -2.90 3.43 6.90
CA ALA A 110 -2.73 3.73 5.48
C ALA A 110 -3.22 2.59 4.59
N TRP A 111 -2.86 1.36 4.91
CA TRP A 111 -3.26 0.18 4.14
C TRP A 111 -4.75 -0.14 4.27
N SER A 112 -5.31 -0.01 5.47
CA SER A 112 -6.73 -0.27 5.70
C SER A 112 -7.63 0.74 5.01
N ILE A 113 -7.25 2.04 5.01
CA ILE A 113 -7.97 3.07 4.26
C ILE A 113 -7.80 2.85 2.75
N TYR A 114 -6.60 2.48 2.29
CA TYR A 114 -6.37 2.11 0.89
C TYR A 114 -7.36 1.03 0.43
N ASN A 115 -7.45 -0.08 1.18
CA ASN A 115 -8.37 -1.17 0.86
C ASN A 115 -9.84 -0.73 0.88
N LEU A 116 -10.23 0.08 1.87
CA LEU A 116 -11.57 0.64 1.95
C LEU A 116 -11.92 1.44 0.69
N LEU A 117 -11.04 2.35 0.29
CA LEU A 117 -11.25 3.22 -0.87
C LEU A 117 -11.25 2.41 -2.18
N ARG A 118 -10.33 1.45 -2.33
CA ARG A 118 -10.28 0.57 -3.50
C ARG A 118 -11.57 -0.24 -3.66
N LYS A 119 -12.15 -0.71 -2.57
CA LYS A 119 -13.44 -1.43 -2.58
C LYS A 119 -14.62 -0.53 -2.93
N THR A 120 -14.55 0.78 -2.69
CA THR A 120 -15.64 1.72 -3.02
C THR A 120 -15.68 2.12 -4.49
N ILE A 121 -14.58 1.99 -5.22
CA ILE A 121 -14.48 2.36 -6.64
C ILE A 121 -14.49 1.11 -7.51
N ASN A 122 -15.42 1.06 -8.44
CA ASN A 122 -15.44 -0.02 -9.44
C ASN A 122 -14.45 0.34 -10.57
N VAL A 123 -13.17 0.04 -10.37
CA VAL A 123 -12.06 0.29 -11.30
C VAL A 123 -11.19 -0.94 -11.37
N ASP A 124 -10.98 -1.45 -12.58
CA ASP A 124 -10.07 -2.58 -12.81
C ASP A 124 -8.72 -2.37 -12.15
N THR A 125 -8.20 -3.40 -11.49
CA THR A 125 -6.96 -3.39 -10.72
C THR A 125 -5.77 -2.83 -11.52
N ASP A 126 -5.56 -3.30 -12.73
CA ASP A 126 -4.44 -2.90 -13.59
C ASP A 126 -4.51 -1.41 -13.98
N ILE A 127 -5.70 -0.89 -14.27
CA ILE A 127 -5.87 0.53 -14.59
C ILE A 127 -5.73 1.39 -13.33
N GLY A 128 -6.29 0.95 -12.21
CA GLY A 128 -6.16 1.65 -10.94
C GLY A 128 -4.70 1.80 -10.50
N LEU A 129 -3.94 0.70 -10.49
CA LEU A 129 -2.51 0.72 -10.16
C LEU A 129 -1.69 1.56 -11.14
N LEU A 130 -2.05 1.56 -12.44
CA LEU A 130 -1.39 2.41 -13.43
C LEU A 130 -1.60 3.90 -13.12
N ILE A 131 -2.84 4.31 -12.83
CA ILE A 131 -3.16 5.71 -12.51
C ILE A 131 -2.50 6.13 -11.20
N GLU A 132 -2.57 5.29 -10.15
CA GLU A 132 -1.87 5.52 -8.88
C GLU A 132 -0.36 5.72 -9.09
N SER A 133 0.26 4.86 -9.90
CA SER A 133 1.70 4.98 -10.24
C SER A 133 2.01 6.26 -11.00
N LEU A 134 1.15 6.68 -11.93
CA LEU A 134 1.33 7.92 -12.68
C LEU A 134 1.25 9.16 -11.78
N PHE A 135 0.41 9.15 -10.75
CA PHE A 135 0.36 10.24 -9.76
C PHE A 135 1.61 10.31 -8.89
N ILE A 136 2.18 9.16 -8.52
CA ILE A 136 3.37 9.11 -7.66
C ILE A 136 4.65 9.41 -8.46
N PHE A 137 4.67 9.08 -9.75
CA PHE A 137 5.86 9.19 -10.59
C PHE A 137 6.54 10.58 -10.55
N PRO A 138 5.83 11.72 -10.64
CA PRO A 138 6.47 13.04 -10.55
C PRO A 138 7.20 13.27 -9.22
N PHE A 139 6.58 12.84 -8.11
CA PHE A 139 7.18 12.95 -6.79
C PHE A 139 8.42 12.06 -6.64
N ALA A 140 8.38 10.86 -7.19
CA ALA A 140 9.52 9.95 -7.23
C ALA A 140 10.68 10.55 -8.05
N MET A 141 10.38 11.16 -9.20
CA MET A 141 11.39 11.84 -10.03
C MET A 141 12.03 13.03 -9.32
N ILE A 142 11.23 13.83 -8.62
CA ILE A 142 11.74 14.96 -7.81
C ILE A 142 12.63 14.45 -6.69
N ALA A 143 12.20 13.43 -5.95
CA ALA A 143 12.99 12.81 -4.90
C ALA A 143 14.32 12.26 -5.44
N PHE A 144 14.28 11.54 -6.57
CA PHE A 144 15.47 11.00 -7.23
C PHE A 144 16.44 12.13 -7.64
N TYR A 145 15.94 13.22 -8.22
CA TYR A 145 16.75 14.38 -8.58
C TYR A 145 17.51 14.93 -7.36
N PHE A 146 16.84 15.08 -6.21
CA PHE A 146 17.49 15.57 -5.00
C PHE A 146 18.53 14.57 -4.44
N LEU A 147 18.27 13.28 -4.51
CA LEU A 147 19.23 12.24 -4.08
C LEU A 147 20.50 12.29 -4.94
N VAL A 148 20.35 12.41 -6.25
CA VAL A 148 21.49 12.53 -7.18
C VAL A 148 22.26 13.83 -6.93
N LYS A 149 21.56 14.96 -6.77
CA LYS A 149 22.18 16.27 -6.54
C LYS A 149 23.01 16.32 -5.24
N ASN A 150 22.53 15.61 -4.20
CA ASN A 150 23.21 15.59 -2.89
C ASN A 150 24.25 14.47 -2.76
N ASN A 151 24.56 13.73 -3.83
CA ASN A 151 25.47 12.58 -3.84
C ASN A 151 25.09 11.49 -2.78
N VAL A 152 23.80 11.33 -2.50
CA VAL A 152 23.25 10.29 -1.60
C VAL A 152 22.70 9.10 -2.40
N ASN A 153 23.02 9.04 -3.68
CA ASN A 153 22.52 8.03 -4.58
C ASN A 153 23.55 6.91 -4.76
N ASP A 154 23.20 5.70 -4.31
CA ASP A 154 24.01 4.49 -4.50
C ASP A 154 23.71 3.78 -5.85
N PHE A 155 22.90 4.39 -6.70
CA PHE A 155 22.62 3.84 -8.04
C PHE A 155 23.79 4.12 -8.97
N GLU A 156 24.77 3.24 -8.92
CA GLU A 156 25.96 3.29 -9.79
C GLU A 156 25.90 2.19 -10.86
N LEU A 157 26.11 2.59 -12.12
CA LEU A 157 26.22 1.65 -13.25
C LEU A 157 27.44 0.72 -13.12
N THR A 158 28.37 1.05 -12.23
CA THR A 158 29.57 0.29 -11.92
C THR A 158 29.33 -0.99 -11.10
N ASN A 159 28.17 -1.09 -10.44
CA ASN A 159 27.80 -2.28 -9.65
C ASN A 159 26.62 -3.05 -10.31
N PRO A 160 26.90 -4.05 -11.17
CA PRO A 160 25.86 -4.79 -11.89
C PRO A 160 24.89 -5.54 -10.97
N SER A 161 25.39 -6.05 -9.83
CA SER A 161 24.54 -6.80 -8.87
C SER A 161 23.52 -5.90 -8.20
N LEU A 162 23.93 -4.70 -7.75
CA LEU A 162 23.02 -3.72 -7.17
C LEU A 162 22.00 -3.24 -8.21
N MET A 163 22.44 -2.96 -9.43
CA MET A 163 21.58 -2.54 -10.52
C MET A 163 20.52 -3.61 -10.84
N PHE A 164 20.92 -4.88 -10.89
CA PHE A 164 19.99 -5.99 -11.11
C PHE A 164 18.95 -6.11 -9.98
N LEU A 165 19.36 -6.00 -8.72
CA LEU A 165 18.46 -6.02 -7.57
C LEU A 165 17.47 -4.86 -7.58
N LEU A 166 17.93 -3.66 -7.93
CA LEU A 166 17.06 -2.48 -8.05
C LEU A 166 16.03 -2.63 -9.19
N LEU A 167 16.44 -3.19 -10.33
CA LEU A 167 15.53 -3.49 -11.44
C LEU A 167 14.50 -4.57 -11.07
N LEU A 168 14.91 -5.58 -10.28
CA LEU A 168 13.99 -6.62 -9.80
C LEU A 168 13.00 -6.09 -8.76
N ALA A 169 13.35 -5.09 -7.98
CA ALA A 169 12.49 -4.54 -6.94
C ALA A 169 11.12 -4.11 -7.49
N GLY A 170 11.08 -3.51 -8.68
CA GLY A 170 9.83 -3.12 -9.34
C GLY A 170 8.88 -4.29 -9.59
N PRO A 171 9.25 -5.32 -10.37
CA PRO A 171 8.41 -6.50 -10.57
C PRO A 171 8.02 -7.23 -9.28
N MET A 172 8.97 -7.37 -8.33
CA MET A 172 8.74 -8.06 -7.06
C MET A 172 7.74 -7.34 -6.16
N THR A 173 7.55 -6.04 -6.32
CA THR A 173 6.53 -5.27 -5.58
C THR A 173 5.21 -5.21 -6.33
N VAL A 174 5.24 -4.98 -7.63
CA VAL A 174 4.02 -4.78 -8.44
C VAL A 174 3.23 -6.07 -8.61
N ILE A 175 3.89 -7.23 -8.79
CA ILE A 175 3.19 -8.50 -9.01
C ILE A 175 2.37 -8.90 -7.78
N PRO A 176 2.91 -8.97 -6.55
CA PRO A 176 2.12 -9.29 -5.36
C PRO A 176 1.02 -8.26 -5.10
N LEU A 177 1.30 -6.98 -5.31
CA LEU A 177 0.30 -5.91 -5.12
C LEU A 177 -0.87 -6.07 -6.11
N PHE A 178 -0.57 -6.34 -7.37
CA PHE A 178 -1.59 -6.60 -8.38
C PHE A 178 -2.48 -7.80 -8.01
N LEU A 179 -1.86 -8.92 -7.59
CA LEU A 179 -2.59 -10.11 -7.18
C LEU A 179 -3.44 -9.84 -5.92
N TYR A 180 -2.88 -9.09 -4.96
CA TYR A 180 -3.60 -8.70 -3.75
C TYR A 180 -4.83 -7.86 -4.05
N VAL A 181 -4.68 -6.77 -4.80
CA VAL A 181 -5.81 -5.87 -5.11
C VAL A 181 -6.88 -6.60 -5.91
N ARG A 182 -6.49 -7.45 -6.86
CA ARG A 182 -7.44 -8.29 -7.60
C ARG A 182 -8.19 -9.29 -6.72
N GLY A 183 -7.60 -9.73 -5.62
CA GLY A 183 -8.27 -10.60 -4.65
C GLY A 183 -9.24 -9.87 -3.72
N VAL A 184 -9.15 -8.54 -3.62
CA VAL A 184 -10.04 -7.69 -2.80
C VAL A 184 -11.24 -7.17 -3.60
N GLU A 185 -11.10 -7.05 -4.93
CA GLU A 185 -12.20 -6.70 -5.85
C GLU A 185 -13.19 -7.85 -5.99
#